data_162b5e4b04c88b6d00b1d4560b5a436f
#
_entry.id   162b5e4b04c88b6d00b1d4560b5a436f
#
_cell.length_a   1.000
_cell.length_b   1.000
_cell.length_c   1.000
_cell.angle_alpha   90.00
_cell.angle_beta   90.00
_cell.angle_gamma   90.00
#
_symmetry.space_group_name_H-M   'P 1'
#
loop_
_entity.id
_entity.type
_entity.pdbx_description
1 polymer ?
#
loop_
_entity_poly.entity_id
_entity_poly.type
_entity_poly.pdbx_seq_one_letter_code
_entity_poly.pdbx_strand_id
1 'polypeptide(L)'
;MGKQLSGAQKRKKRKEKEELAKEAVEEMERLKLGPTELWTGLVLHHKDVFVSHVLPKLNRTDRFFFKKVNRESWDVLKYAGVNVSRLHSTVWECSSISTLELLWNNMPWGEKDKRGRVVDRAWFCKEVAGTNKLELLKWAREVKQCQWDE
;
A
#
# COMPACT_ATOMS: atom_id res chain seq x y z
N MET A 1 46.41 -15.57 11.19
CA MET A 1 46.08 -15.82 12.61
C MET A 1 45.11 -14.75 13.12
N GLY A 2 43.84 -15.09 13.28
CA GLY A 2 42.85 -14.17 13.81
C GLY A 2 42.90 -14.08 15.33
N LYS A 3 43.08 -12.87 15.89
CA LYS A 3 43.07 -12.65 17.35
C LYS A 3 41.67 -12.95 17.91
N GLN A 4 41.53 -13.98 18.73
CA GLN A 4 40.30 -14.23 19.49
C GLN A 4 40.11 -13.13 20.55
N LEU A 5 38.95 -12.49 20.53
CA LEU A 5 38.53 -11.48 21.49
C LEU A 5 38.35 -12.14 22.87
N SER A 6 38.88 -11.50 23.94
CA SER A 6 38.69 -11.95 25.31
C SER A 6 37.20 -11.93 25.71
N GLY A 7 36.82 -12.74 26.74
CA GLY A 7 35.44 -12.80 27.21
C GLY A 7 34.86 -11.45 27.65
N ALA A 8 35.71 -10.58 28.23
CA ALA A 8 35.34 -9.21 28.61
C ALA A 8 35.05 -8.31 27.39
N GLN A 9 35.84 -8.42 26.32
CA GLN A 9 35.62 -7.68 25.07
C GLN A 9 34.36 -8.15 24.34
N LYS A 10 34.03 -9.45 24.39
CA LYS A 10 32.76 -9.97 23.83
C LYS A 10 31.54 -9.44 24.57
N ARG A 11 31.62 -9.36 25.93
CA ARG A 11 30.53 -8.80 26.76
C ARG A 11 30.32 -7.30 26.50
N LYS A 12 31.43 -6.53 26.35
CA LYS A 12 31.37 -5.11 26.05
C LYS A 12 30.71 -4.84 24.68
N LYS A 13 31.13 -5.55 23.62
CA LYS A 13 30.55 -5.47 22.30
C LYS A 13 29.05 -5.86 22.26
N ARG A 14 28.65 -6.81 23.10
CA ARG A 14 27.25 -7.22 23.19
C ARG A 14 26.40 -6.13 23.85
N LYS A 15 26.88 -5.49 24.92
CA LYS A 15 26.17 -4.35 25.54
C LYS A 15 26.05 -3.15 24.60
N GLU A 16 27.14 -2.78 23.94
CA GLU A 16 27.12 -1.69 22.93
C GLU A 16 26.10 -1.97 21.78
N LYS A 17 26.01 -3.23 21.36
CA LYS A 17 25.04 -3.63 20.35
C LYS A 17 23.58 -3.59 20.87
N GLU A 18 23.37 -3.94 22.13
CA GLU A 18 22.05 -3.87 22.78
C GLU A 18 21.60 -2.41 23.02
N GLU A 19 22.52 -1.50 23.36
CA GLU A 19 22.24 -0.05 23.48
C GLU A 19 21.93 0.58 22.14
N LEU A 20 22.74 0.33 21.11
CA LEU A 20 22.47 0.79 19.73
C LEU A 20 21.12 0.28 19.18
N ALA A 21 20.76 -0.95 19.54
CA ALA A 21 19.44 -1.49 19.13
C ALA A 21 18.28 -0.81 19.87
N LYS A 22 18.47 -0.44 21.14
CA LYS A 22 17.47 0.32 21.91
C LYS A 22 17.30 1.74 21.36
N GLU A 23 18.41 2.45 21.10
CA GLU A 23 18.39 3.79 20.50
C GLU A 23 17.72 3.75 19.13
N ALA A 24 17.99 2.74 18.29
CA ALA A 24 17.34 2.59 16.99
C ALA A 24 15.82 2.33 17.10
N VAL A 25 15.38 1.60 18.14
CA VAL A 25 13.96 1.37 18.41
C VAL A 25 13.27 2.64 18.90
N GLU A 26 13.91 3.39 19.82
CA GLU A 26 13.39 4.69 20.29
C GLU A 26 13.32 5.72 19.16
N GLU A 27 14.35 5.78 18.30
CA GLU A 27 14.35 6.64 17.10
C GLU A 27 13.23 6.24 16.14
N MET A 28 13.00 4.94 15.90
CA MET A 28 11.88 4.45 15.10
C MET A 28 10.53 4.75 15.75
N GLU A 29 10.42 4.74 17.07
CA GLU A 29 9.19 5.14 17.77
C GLU A 29 8.95 6.64 17.73
N ARG A 30 9.99 7.47 17.78
CA ARG A 30 9.92 8.92 17.55
C ARG A 30 9.53 9.25 16.12
N LEU A 31 9.98 8.46 15.14
CA LEU A 31 9.65 8.60 13.71
C LEU A 31 8.32 7.94 13.32
N LYS A 32 7.64 7.25 14.22
CA LYS A 32 6.24 6.85 14.05
C LYS A 32 5.34 8.09 14.16
N LEU A 33 5.43 8.94 13.14
CA LEU A 33 4.37 9.90 12.86
C LEU A 33 3.07 9.11 12.80
N GLY A 34 2.16 9.36 13.73
CA GLY A 34 0.83 8.76 13.67
C GLY A 34 0.18 9.08 12.33
N PRO A 35 -0.75 8.25 11.85
CA PRO A 35 -1.43 8.49 10.57
C PRO A 35 -1.98 9.92 10.45
N THR A 36 -2.39 10.51 11.56
CA THR A 36 -2.91 11.89 11.66
C THR A 36 -1.83 12.94 11.44
N GLU A 37 -0.62 12.72 11.98
CA GLU A 37 0.50 13.67 11.86
C GLU A 37 1.08 13.66 10.45
N LEU A 38 1.24 12.47 9.84
CA LEU A 38 1.66 12.34 8.46
C LEU A 38 0.65 13.02 7.53
N TRP A 39 -0.64 12.81 7.77
CA TRP A 39 -1.71 13.42 7.00
C TRP A 39 -1.67 14.95 7.12
N THR A 40 -1.68 15.46 8.34
CA THR A 40 -1.68 16.90 8.60
C THR A 40 -0.41 17.55 8.08
N GLY A 41 0.75 16.99 8.38
CA GLY A 41 2.04 17.53 7.96
C GLY A 41 2.22 17.52 6.45
N LEU A 42 2.07 16.37 5.81
CA LEU A 42 2.39 16.22 4.39
C LEU A 42 1.23 16.66 3.48
N VAL A 43 -0.01 16.25 3.79
CA VAL A 43 -1.13 16.44 2.86
C VAL A 43 -1.79 17.80 3.03
N LEU A 44 -1.92 18.30 4.26
CA LEU A 44 -2.58 19.58 4.52
C LEU A 44 -1.60 20.76 4.52
N HIS A 45 -0.49 20.67 5.27
CA HIS A 45 0.46 21.78 5.40
C HIS A 45 1.45 21.89 4.23
N HIS A 46 1.87 20.76 3.67
CA HIS A 46 2.80 20.70 2.54
C HIS A 46 2.13 20.13 1.29
N LYS A 47 0.94 20.64 0.95
CA LYS A 47 0.12 20.18 -0.16
C LYS A 47 0.86 20.22 -1.50
N ASP A 48 1.63 21.25 -1.76
CA ASP A 48 2.46 21.44 -2.95
C ASP A 48 3.54 20.36 -3.07
N VAL A 49 4.19 19.99 -1.96
CA VAL A 49 5.17 18.89 -1.91
C VAL A 49 4.47 17.56 -2.20
N PHE A 50 3.33 17.31 -1.58
CA PHE A 50 2.55 16.10 -1.85
C PHE A 50 2.15 16.01 -3.32
N VAL A 51 1.62 17.09 -3.89
CA VAL A 51 1.16 17.13 -5.28
C VAL A 51 2.31 16.99 -6.28
N SER A 52 3.48 17.56 -5.98
CA SER A 52 4.64 17.54 -6.88
C SER A 52 5.44 16.23 -6.82
N HIS A 53 5.53 15.59 -5.65
CA HIS A 53 6.45 14.47 -5.43
C HIS A 53 5.77 13.14 -5.10
N VAL A 54 4.65 13.15 -4.39
CA VAL A 54 3.95 11.92 -3.98
C VAL A 54 2.87 11.56 -4.99
N LEU A 55 1.98 12.49 -5.31
CA LEU A 55 0.84 12.23 -6.17
C LEU A 55 1.21 11.68 -7.57
N PRO A 56 2.31 12.10 -8.23
CA PRO A 56 2.73 11.53 -9.51
C PRO A 56 3.13 10.05 -9.42
N LYS A 57 3.50 9.57 -8.23
CA LYS A 57 3.86 8.16 -7.99
C LYS A 57 2.65 7.26 -7.78
N LEU A 58 1.50 7.84 -7.45
CA LEU A 58 0.26 7.11 -7.30
C LEU A 58 -0.35 6.80 -8.67
N ASN A 59 -0.64 5.53 -8.94
CA ASN A 59 -1.38 5.14 -10.13
C ASN A 59 -2.87 5.53 -10.01
N ARG A 60 -3.68 5.26 -11.05
CA ARG A 60 -5.10 5.64 -11.08
C ARG A 60 -5.90 4.96 -9.96
N THR A 61 -5.65 3.69 -9.71
CA THR A 61 -6.31 2.91 -8.66
C THR A 61 -5.96 3.42 -7.27
N ASP A 62 -4.69 3.75 -7.01
CA ASP A 62 -4.26 4.35 -5.74
C ASP A 62 -4.92 5.72 -5.53
N ARG A 63 -4.97 6.57 -6.57
CA ARG A 63 -5.70 7.86 -6.52
C ARG A 63 -7.21 7.68 -6.33
N PHE A 64 -7.79 6.62 -6.89
CA PHE A 64 -9.20 6.28 -6.67
C PHE A 64 -9.47 5.96 -5.20
N PHE A 65 -8.62 5.17 -4.55
CA PHE A 65 -8.77 4.89 -3.12
C PHE A 65 -8.41 6.10 -2.27
N PHE A 66 -7.37 6.84 -2.61
CA PHE A 66 -7.00 8.08 -1.94
C PHE A 66 -8.16 9.07 -1.86
N LYS A 67 -8.92 9.29 -2.95
CA LYS A 67 -10.10 10.18 -2.92
C LYS A 67 -11.20 9.74 -1.96
N LYS A 68 -11.22 8.45 -1.56
CA LYS A 68 -12.25 7.90 -0.65
C LYS A 68 -11.87 7.98 0.82
N VAL A 69 -10.64 8.36 1.14
CA VAL A 69 -10.15 8.41 2.52
C VAL A 69 -10.93 9.46 3.33
N ASN A 70 -10.99 10.68 2.82
CA ASN A 70 -11.74 11.79 3.44
C ASN A 70 -11.97 12.91 2.39
N ARG A 71 -12.59 14.00 2.84
CA ARG A 71 -12.89 15.16 1.99
C ARG A 71 -11.62 15.89 1.55
N GLU A 72 -10.66 16.02 2.44
CA GLU A 72 -9.39 16.69 2.17
C GLU A 72 -8.60 15.99 1.07
N SER A 73 -8.58 14.65 1.03
CA SER A 73 -7.98 13.86 -0.06
C SER A 73 -8.57 14.23 -1.41
N TRP A 74 -9.89 14.36 -1.46
CA TRP A 74 -10.61 14.72 -2.66
C TRP A 74 -10.28 16.15 -3.13
N ASP A 75 -10.20 17.10 -2.16
CA ASP A 75 -9.82 18.48 -2.43
C ASP A 75 -8.38 18.61 -2.91
N VAL A 76 -7.45 17.82 -2.37
CA VAL A 76 -6.05 17.77 -2.82
C VAL A 76 -5.95 17.25 -4.26
N LEU A 77 -6.69 16.21 -4.62
CA LEU A 77 -6.73 15.72 -6.01
C LEU A 77 -7.27 16.78 -6.98
N LYS A 78 -8.31 17.51 -6.59
CA LYS A 78 -8.85 18.62 -7.39
C LYS A 78 -7.83 19.76 -7.54
N TYR A 79 -7.18 20.14 -6.44
CA TYR A 79 -6.13 21.15 -6.45
C TYR A 79 -5.00 20.79 -7.43
N ALA A 80 -4.66 19.50 -7.50
CA ALA A 80 -3.68 18.95 -8.45
C ALA A 80 -4.20 18.86 -9.90
N GLY A 81 -5.41 19.32 -10.21
CA GLY A 81 -6.01 19.23 -11.54
C GLY A 81 -6.45 17.82 -11.96
N VAL A 82 -6.51 16.86 -11.01
CA VAL A 82 -6.95 15.50 -11.32
C VAL A 82 -8.46 15.48 -11.53
N ASN A 83 -8.90 14.90 -12.64
CA ASN A 83 -10.34 14.68 -12.88
C ASN A 83 -10.85 13.53 -12.01
N VAL A 84 -11.31 13.88 -10.79
CA VAL A 84 -11.73 12.90 -9.77
C VAL A 84 -12.95 12.08 -10.17
N SER A 85 -13.81 12.58 -11.10
CA SER A 85 -14.97 11.84 -11.58
C SER A 85 -14.61 10.71 -12.55
N ARG A 86 -13.47 10.80 -13.22
CA ARG A 86 -12.93 9.78 -14.11
C ARG A 86 -12.05 8.73 -13.44
N LEU A 87 -11.75 8.91 -12.15
CA LEU A 87 -10.97 7.92 -11.40
C LEU A 87 -11.83 6.67 -11.17
N HIS A 88 -11.27 5.54 -11.51
CA HIS A 88 -11.82 4.21 -11.23
C HIS A 88 -10.68 3.27 -10.83
N SER A 89 -11.02 2.20 -10.15
CA SER A 89 -10.07 1.17 -9.75
C SER A 89 -10.07 0.02 -10.76
N THR A 90 -8.90 -0.58 -10.95
CA THR A 90 -8.72 -1.76 -11.79
C THR A 90 -7.76 -2.74 -11.12
N VAL A 91 -7.98 -4.05 -11.33
CA VAL A 91 -7.08 -5.10 -10.82
C VAL A 91 -5.65 -4.92 -11.36
N TRP A 92 -5.52 -4.54 -12.62
CA TRP A 92 -4.25 -4.38 -13.33
C TRP A 92 -3.33 -3.33 -12.72
N GLU A 93 -3.89 -2.30 -12.12
CA GLU A 93 -3.14 -1.22 -11.49
C GLU A 93 -2.85 -1.47 -9.99
N CYS A 94 -3.38 -2.56 -9.40
CA CYS A 94 -3.05 -2.89 -8.01
C CYS A 94 -1.56 -3.21 -7.88
N SER A 95 -0.86 -2.45 -7.04
CA SER A 95 0.58 -2.58 -6.81
C SER A 95 0.92 -3.44 -5.60
N SER A 96 -0.03 -3.63 -4.69
CA SER A 96 0.15 -4.35 -3.43
C SER A 96 -1.07 -5.19 -3.06
N ILE A 97 -0.86 -6.13 -2.12
CA ILE A 97 -1.94 -6.92 -1.53
C ILE A 97 -2.98 -6.01 -0.87
N SER A 98 -2.54 -4.97 -0.15
CA SER A 98 -3.46 -4.02 0.53
C SER A 98 -4.37 -3.30 -0.47
N THR A 99 -3.84 -2.83 -1.60
CA THR A 99 -4.65 -2.19 -2.65
C THR A 99 -5.61 -3.20 -3.30
N LEU A 100 -5.15 -4.45 -3.52
CA LEU A 100 -5.98 -5.50 -4.07
C LEU A 100 -7.11 -5.90 -3.10
N GLU A 101 -6.84 -5.95 -1.81
CA GLU A 101 -7.85 -6.22 -0.78
C GLU A 101 -8.89 -5.11 -0.67
N LEU A 102 -8.46 -3.84 -0.72
CA LEU A 102 -9.39 -2.71 -0.82
C LEU A 102 -10.27 -2.83 -2.05
N LEU A 103 -9.70 -3.22 -3.19
CA LEU A 103 -10.47 -3.45 -4.40
C LEU A 103 -11.46 -4.59 -4.22
N TRP A 104 -11.04 -5.75 -3.71
CA TRP A 104 -11.90 -6.90 -3.42
C TRP A 104 -13.11 -6.52 -2.55
N ASN A 105 -12.88 -5.77 -1.48
CA ASN A 105 -13.93 -5.36 -0.54
C ASN A 105 -14.91 -4.32 -1.13
N ASN A 106 -14.54 -3.67 -2.24
CA ASN A 106 -15.36 -2.67 -2.92
C ASN A 106 -15.89 -3.16 -4.28
N MET A 107 -15.72 -4.45 -4.62
CA MET A 107 -16.22 -4.99 -5.89
C MET A 107 -17.74 -5.14 -5.85
N PRO A 108 -18.43 -4.82 -6.95
CA PRO A 108 -19.88 -5.01 -7.10
C PRO A 108 -20.19 -6.48 -7.47
N TRP A 109 -19.97 -7.38 -6.50
CA TRP A 109 -20.15 -8.82 -6.73
C TRP A 109 -21.55 -9.17 -7.23
N GLY A 110 -21.62 -9.99 -8.28
CA GLY A 110 -22.86 -10.42 -8.92
C GLY A 110 -23.46 -9.41 -9.88
N GLU A 111 -22.96 -8.18 -9.95
CA GLU A 111 -23.39 -7.18 -10.92
C GLU A 111 -22.75 -7.41 -12.30
N LYS A 112 -23.37 -6.87 -13.34
CA LYS A 112 -22.79 -6.90 -14.68
C LYS A 112 -21.93 -5.64 -14.92
N ASP A 113 -20.76 -5.85 -15.47
CA ASP A 113 -19.88 -4.76 -15.92
C ASP A 113 -20.49 -4.07 -17.17
N LYS A 114 -19.84 -3.00 -17.64
CA LYS A 114 -20.25 -2.26 -18.84
C LYS A 114 -20.27 -3.10 -20.11
N ARG A 115 -19.65 -4.28 -20.10
CA ARG A 115 -19.60 -5.25 -21.22
C ARG A 115 -20.58 -6.40 -21.02
N GLY A 116 -21.44 -6.32 -19.99
CA GLY A 116 -22.44 -7.34 -19.68
C GLY A 116 -21.91 -8.59 -18.98
N ARG A 117 -20.63 -8.62 -18.57
CA ARG A 117 -20.02 -9.75 -17.85
C ARG A 117 -20.32 -9.66 -16.37
N VAL A 118 -20.66 -10.79 -15.75
CA VAL A 118 -20.87 -10.87 -14.31
C VAL A 118 -19.53 -10.69 -13.59
N VAL A 119 -19.53 -9.79 -12.61
CA VAL A 119 -18.38 -9.59 -11.73
C VAL A 119 -18.43 -10.64 -10.63
N ASP A 120 -17.73 -11.74 -10.84
CA ASP A 120 -17.62 -12.85 -9.89
C ASP A 120 -16.18 -13.12 -9.46
N ARG A 121 -16.00 -14.07 -8.58
CA ARG A 121 -14.68 -14.44 -8.06
C ARG A 121 -13.76 -15.03 -9.12
N ALA A 122 -14.30 -15.83 -10.04
CA ALA A 122 -13.54 -16.44 -11.12
C ALA A 122 -12.99 -15.37 -12.06
N TRP A 123 -13.84 -14.43 -12.48
CA TRP A 123 -13.40 -13.27 -13.24
C TRP A 123 -12.31 -12.48 -12.53
N PHE A 124 -12.48 -12.18 -11.23
CA PHE A 124 -11.48 -11.44 -10.46
C PHE A 124 -10.12 -12.15 -10.44
N CYS A 125 -10.11 -13.47 -10.20
CA CYS A 125 -8.89 -14.26 -10.19
C CYS A 125 -8.21 -14.30 -11.54
N LYS A 126 -8.97 -14.40 -12.63
CA LYS A 126 -8.44 -14.30 -14.00
C LYS A 126 -7.77 -12.95 -14.23
N GLU A 127 -8.37 -11.84 -13.81
CA GLU A 127 -7.76 -10.52 -13.91
C GLU A 127 -6.47 -10.41 -13.07
N VAL A 128 -6.46 -10.98 -11.84
CA VAL A 128 -5.26 -11.02 -10.99
C VAL A 128 -4.15 -11.83 -11.65
N ALA A 129 -4.47 -13.02 -12.19
CA ALA A 129 -3.50 -13.87 -12.91
C ALA A 129 -2.89 -13.11 -14.09
N GLY A 130 -3.69 -12.37 -14.85
CA GLY A 130 -3.25 -11.55 -15.96
C GLY A 130 -2.22 -10.47 -15.60
N THR A 131 -2.17 -10.03 -14.33
CA THR A 131 -1.19 -9.02 -13.89
C THR A 131 0.25 -9.52 -13.85
N ASN A 132 0.50 -10.82 -13.91
CA ASN A 132 1.79 -11.48 -13.73
C ASN A 132 2.48 -11.19 -12.38
N LYS A 133 1.72 -10.75 -11.36
CA LYS A 133 2.22 -10.47 -10.01
C LYS A 133 1.95 -11.66 -9.10
N LEU A 134 2.97 -12.53 -8.93
CA LEU A 134 2.85 -13.79 -8.20
C LEU A 134 2.29 -13.63 -6.78
N GLU A 135 2.71 -12.58 -6.05
CA GLU A 135 2.24 -12.33 -4.68
C GLU A 135 0.75 -12.01 -4.62
N LEU A 136 0.23 -11.25 -5.60
CA LEU A 136 -1.20 -10.96 -5.70
C LEU A 136 -2.01 -12.22 -6.04
N LEU A 137 -1.44 -13.06 -6.90
CA LEU A 137 -2.05 -14.31 -7.30
C LEU A 137 -2.11 -15.31 -6.14
N LYS A 138 -1.02 -15.46 -5.38
CA LYS A 138 -0.98 -16.27 -4.16
C LYS A 138 -2.05 -15.81 -3.16
N TRP A 139 -2.13 -14.51 -2.89
CA TRP A 139 -3.13 -13.95 -2.01
C TRP A 139 -4.57 -14.27 -2.47
N ALA A 140 -4.85 -14.11 -3.76
CA ALA A 140 -6.17 -14.41 -4.31
C ALA A 140 -6.54 -15.91 -4.16
N ARG A 141 -5.56 -16.82 -4.32
CA ARG A 141 -5.77 -18.27 -4.17
C ARG A 141 -5.86 -18.70 -2.71
N GLU A 142 -4.90 -18.30 -1.89
CA GLU A 142 -4.71 -18.85 -0.54
C GLU A 142 -5.61 -18.16 0.47
N VAL A 143 -5.79 -16.83 0.35
CA VAL A 143 -6.58 -16.05 1.30
C VAL A 143 -8.04 -15.94 0.87
N LYS A 144 -8.30 -15.64 -0.41
CA LYS A 144 -9.68 -15.47 -0.93
C LYS A 144 -10.28 -16.73 -1.52
N GLN A 145 -9.50 -17.82 -1.60
CA GLN A 145 -9.94 -19.15 -2.07
C GLN A 145 -10.64 -19.07 -3.44
N CYS A 146 -10.10 -18.25 -4.32
CA CYS A 146 -10.62 -18.14 -5.67
C CYS A 146 -10.43 -19.46 -6.44
N GLN A 147 -11.52 -19.98 -6.99
CA GLN A 147 -11.48 -21.15 -7.87
C GLN A 147 -11.06 -20.72 -9.29
N TRP A 148 -10.33 -21.60 -9.96
CA TRP A 148 -10.04 -21.46 -11.37
C TRP A 148 -11.13 -22.23 -12.12
N ASP A 149 -11.68 -21.64 -13.16
CA ASP A 149 -12.42 -22.40 -14.15
C ASP A 149 -11.38 -23.19 -14.96
N GLU A 150 -11.59 -24.50 -15.10
CA GLU A 150 -10.79 -25.38 -15.97
C GLU A 150 -10.94 -25.01 -17.45
#